data_4d9838ae3fe75703c8a22bfdb940a850
#
_entry.id   4d9838ae3fe75703c8a22bfdb940a850
#
_cell.length_a   1.000
_cell.length_b   1.000
_cell.length_c   1.000
_cell.angle_alpha   90.00
_cell.angle_beta   90.00
_cell.angle_gamma   90.00
#
_symmetry.space_group_name_H-M   'P 1'
#
loop_
_entity.id
_entity.type
_entity.pdbx_description
1 polymer ?
#
loop_
_entity_poly.entity_id
_entity_poly.type
_entity_poly.pdbx_seq_one_letter_code
_entity_poly.pdbx_strand_id
1 'polypeptide(L)'
;MTASVVLLDTNVVLDLLLARKPFDKDAVAIASAVARGELVAYIAATSVTTIHYIARKAIGTLEADRAIGRLLLLFQVAPVTEHVLSTALARAFSDFEDAVLDAAAELVSVNALITRDAQGFTLSKLPVFTPAAFLRAMSAR
;
A
#
# COMPACT_ATOMS: atom_id res chain seq x y z
N MET A 1 18.97 -8.33 -11.86
CA MET A 1 18.48 -7.89 -10.53
C MET A 1 16.97 -7.98 -10.49
N THR A 2 16.46 -8.55 -9.42
CA THR A 2 15.02 -8.57 -9.21
C THR A 2 14.53 -7.22 -8.70
N ALA A 3 13.32 -6.83 -9.08
CA ALA A 3 12.70 -5.63 -8.56
C ALA A 3 12.39 -5.81 -7.07
N SER A 4 12.43 -4.71 -6.33
CA SER A 4 11.95 -4.70 -4.94
C SER A 4 10.45 -4.97 -4.92
N VAL A 5 9.99 -5.59 -3.85
CA VAL A 5 8.58 -5.89 -3.63
C VAL A 5 8.12 -5.16 -2.38
N VAL A 6 7.08 -4.35 -2.49
CA VAL A 6 6.58 -3.55 -1.36
C VAL A 6 5.09 -3.74 -1.19
N LEU A 7 4.57 -3.36 -0.02
CA LEU A 7 3.14 -3.21 0.19
C LEU A 7 2.85 -1.74 0.50
N LEU A 8 1.86 -1.20 -0.19
CA LEU A 8 1.45 0.20 -0.01
C LEU A 8 0.29 0.27 0.98
N ASP A 9 0.42 1.16 1.96
CA ASP A 9 -0.69 1.48 2.85
C ASP A 9 -1.79 2.21 2.06
N THR A 10 -3.00 2.10 2.56
CA THR A 10 -4.20 2.71 1.98
C THR A 10 -4.03 4.19 1.67
N ASN A 11 -3.40 4.96 2.59
CA ASN A 11 -3.21 6.40 2.40
C ASN A 11 -2.37 6.74 1.17
N VAL A 12 -1.36 5.92 0.86
CA VAL A 12 -0.50 6.14 -0.31
C VAL A 12 -1.28 5.95 -1.61
N VAL A 13 -2.11 4.91 -1.66
CA VAL A 13 -2.94 4.62 -2.83
C VAL A 13 -4.00 5.70 -3.02
N LEU A 14 -4.60 6.19 -1.93
CA LEU A 14 -5.57 7.29 -2.00
C LEU A 14 -4.93 8.59 -2.47
N ASP A 15 -3.69 8.86 -2.06
CA ASP A 15 -2.96 10.03 -2.53
C ASP A 15 -2.76 9.99 -4.04
N LEU A 16 -2.48 8.79 -4.57
CA LEU A 16 -2.37 8.58 -6.01
C LEU A 16 -3.71 8.78 -6.71
N LEU A 17 -4.74 8.10 -6.24
CA LEU A 17 -6.03 8.03 -6.91
C LEU A 17 -6.78 9.36 -6.87
N LEU A 18 -6.71 10.08 -5.76
CA LEU A 18 -7.41 11.34 -5.55
C LEU A 18 -6.51 12.57 -5.72
N ALA A 19 -5.26 12.38 -6.14
CA ALA A 19 -4.29 13.45 -6.36
C ALA A 19 -4.18 14.38 -5.14
N ARG A 20 -4.02 13.80 -3.94
CA ARG A 20 -4.02 14.56 -2.69
C ARG A 20 -2.66 15.24 -2.46
N LYS A 21 -2.65 16.56 -2.55
CA LYS A 21 -1.44 17.36 -2.36
C LYS A 21 -1.10 17.49 -0.87
N PRO A 22 0.17 17.53 -0.52
CA PRO A 22 1.38 17.49 -1.36
C PRO A 22 1.90 16.07 -1.61
N PHE A 23 1.16 15.04 -1.24
CA PHE A 23 1.60 13.65 -1.24
C PHE A 23 1.47 12.95 -2.60
N ASP A 24 0.73 13.55 -3.53
CA ASP A 24 0.43 12.95 -4.82
C ASP A 24 1.67 12.73 -5.69
N LYS A 25 2.66 13.63 -5.63
CA LYS A 25 3.87 13.52 -6.46
C LYS A 25 4.66 12.26 -6.16
N ASP A 26 4.86 11.96 -4.89
CA ASP A 26 5.60 10.77 -4.48
C ASP A 26 4.80 9.50 -4.78
N ALA A 27 3.48 9.54 -4.58
CA ALA A 27 2.62 8.41 -4.93
C ALA A 27 2.67 8.13 -6.43
N VAL A 28 2.63 9.16 -7.27
CA VAL A 28 2.76 9.02 -8.73
C VAL A 28 4.12 8.44 -9.11
N ALA A 29 5.19 8.89 -8.45
CA ALA A 29 6.54 8.39 -8.74
C ALA A 29 6.66 6.89 -8.43
N ILE A 30 6.06 6.45 -7.33
CA ILE A 30 6.02 5.02 -6.97
C ILE A 30 5.23 4.24 -8.01
N ALA A 31 4.03 4.70 -8.36
CA ALA A 31 3.20 4.05 -9.37
C ALA A 31 3.90 3.97 -10.72
N SER A 32 4.63 5.01 -11.10
CA SER A 32 5.41 5.03 -12.34
C SER A 32 6.52 3.98 -12.34
N ALA A 33 7.20 3.81 -11.20
CA ALA A 33 8.22 2.77 -11.06
C ALA A 33 7.60 1.37 -11.23
N VAL A 34 6.39 1.16 -10.69
CA VAL A 34 5.67 -0.10 -10.88
C VAL A 34 5.33 -0.30 -12.35
N ALA A 35 4.82 0.73 -13.01
CA ALA A 35 4.45 0.66 -14.43
C ALA A 35 5.66 0.34 -15.32
N ARG A 36 6.86 0.81 -14.95
CA ARG A 36 8.10 0.51 -15.69
C ARG A 36 8.70 -0.84 -15.35
N GLY A 37 8.11 -1.59 -14.42
CA GLY A 37 8.66 -2.88 -13.99
C GLY A 37 9.86 -2.80 -13.05
N GLU A 38 10.14 -1.62 -12.51
CA GLU A 38 11.25 -1.41 -11.58
C GLU A 38 10.89 -1.74 -10.14
N LEU A 39 9.59 -1.87 -9.86
CA LEU A 39 9.05 -2.11 -8.53
C LEU A 39 7.81 -2.98 -8.66
N VAL A 40 7.65 -3.95 -7.74
CA VAL A 40 6.41 -4.70 -7.60
C VAL A 40 5.72 -4.20 -6.33
N ALA A 41 4.47 -3.77 -6.45
CA ALA A 41 3.74 -3.26 -5.30
C ALA A 41 2.45 -4.03 -5.09
N TYR A 42 2.22 -4.40 -3.84
CA TYR A 42 0.98 -5.01 -3.36
C TYR A 42 0.12 -3.97 -2.66
N ILE A 43 -1.18 -4.17 -2.75
CA ILE A 43 -2.15 -3.54 -1.85
C ILE A 43 -2.92 -4.67 -1.16
N ALA A 44 -3.24 -4.51 0.12
CA ALA A 44 -3.98 -5.55 0.83
C ALA A 44 -5.42 -5.61 0.33
N ALA A 45 -6.01 -6.79 0.31
CA ALA A 45 -7.40 -6.97 -0.12
C ALA A 45 -8.36 -6.07 0.65
N THR A 46 -8.15 -5.90 1.95
CA THR A 46 -8.98 -5.01 2.78
C THR A 46 -8.82 -3.55 2.40
N SER A 47 -7.65 -3.13 1.94
CA SER A 47 -7.42 -1.76 1.48
C SER A 47 -8.24 -1.45 0.23
N VAL A 48 -8.44 -2.41 -0.66
CA VAL A 48 -9.18 -2.19 -1.91
C VAL A 48 -10.61 -1.73 -1.61
N THR A 49 -11.29 -2.37 -0.67
CA THR A 49 -12.66 -1.98 -0.30
C THR A 49 -12.72 -0.62 0.38
N THR A 50 -11.75 -0.31 1.23
CA THR A 50 -11.65 1.00 1.88
C THR A 50 -11.41 2.10 0.85
N ILE A 51 -10.48 1.86 -0.09
CA ILE A 51 -10.17 2.80 -1.17
C ILE A 51 -11.42 3.06 -2.01
N HIS A 52 -12.15 2.02 -2.40
CA HIS A 52 -13.39 2.16 -3.17
C HIS A 52 -14.41 3.01 -2.42
N TYR A 53 -14.62 2.73 -1.13
CA TYR A 53 -15.57 3.45 -0.30
C TYR A 53 -15.26 4.96 -0.26
N ILE A 54 -14.00 5.31 -0.03
CA ILE A 54 -13.57 6.70 0.05
C ILE A 54 -13.64 7.37 -1.34
N ALA A 55 -13.16 6.68 -2.36
CA ALA A 55 -13.16 7.19 -3.74
C ALA A 55 -14.58 7.45 -4.23
N ARG A 56 -15.51 6.54 -3.94
CA ARG A 56 -16.91 6.69 -4.35
C ARG A 56 -17.52 7.97 -3.80
N LYS A 57 -17.19 8.32 -2.56
CA LYS A 57 -17.69 9.56 -1.95
C LYS A 57 -17.06 10.80 -2.58
N ALA A 58 -15.81 10.70 -3.02
CA ALA A 58 -15.08 11.84 -3.58
C ALA A 58 -15.36 12.07 -5.07
N ILE A 59 -15.46 11.01 -5.88
CA ILE A 59 -15.53 11.12 -7.34
C ILE A 59 -16.71 10.37 -7.96
N GLY A 60 -17.59 9.79 -7.15
CA GLY A 60 -18.77 9.05 -7.62
C GLY A 60 -18.46 7.58 -7.92
N THR A 61 -19.54 6.79 -8.01
CA THR A 61 -19.42 5.32 -8.14
C THR A 61 -18.75 4.90 -9.44
N LEU A 62 -19.15 5.49 -10.55
CA LEU A 62 -18.62 5.09 -11.87
C LEU A 62 -17.12 5.33 -11.97
N GLU A 63 -16.67 6.52 -11.57
CA GLU A 63 -15.24 6.85 -11.60
C GLU A 63 -14.44 6.05 -10.57
N ALA A 64 -15.03 5.77 -9.40
CA ALA A 64 -14.38 4.92 -8.40
C ALA A 64 -14.18 3.50 -8.93
N ASP A 65 -15.20 2.93 -9.58
CA ASP A 65 -15.10 1.59 -10.17
C ASP A 65 -14.00 1.54 -11.24
N ARG A 66 -13.93 2.56 -12.09
CA ARG A 66 -12.90 2.64 -13.12
C ARG A 66 -11.51 2.76 -12.51
N ALA A 67 -11.37 3.57 -11.46
CA ALA A 67 -10.09 3.73 -10.77
C ALA A 67 -9.63 2.43 -10.12
N ILE A 68 -10.53 1.71 -9.47
CA ILE A 68 -10.20 0.40 -8.88
C ILE A 68 -9.77 -0.58 -9.97
N GLY A 69 -10.46 -0.59 -11.11
CA GLY A 69 -10.06 -1.43 -12.23
C GLY A 69 -8.63 -1.18 -12.68
N ARG A 70 -8.24 0.10 -12.76
CA ARG A 70 -6.86 0.49 -13.11
C ARG A 70 -5.85 0.08 -12.03
N LEU A 71 -6.21 0.23 -10.75
CA LEU A 71 -5.33 -0.18 -9.65
C LEU A 71 -5.06 -1.68 -9.70
N LEU A 72 -6.09 -2.47 -9.99
CA LEU A 72 -5.95 -3.94 -10.05
C LEU A 72 -5.11 -4.40 -11.24
N LEU A 73 -4.96 -3.58 -12.28
CA LEU A 73 -4.06 -3.87 -13.38
C LEU A 73 -2.61 -3.53 -13.04
N LEU A 74 -2.40 -2.54 -12.19
CA LEU A 74 -1.06 -2.05 -11.85
C LEU A 74 -0.45 -2.77 -10.65
N PHE A 75 -1.24 -2.99 -9.61
CA PHE A 75 -0.78 -3.54 -8.35
C PHE A 75 -1.22 -4.98 -8.15
N GLN A 76 -0.42 -5.74 -7.40
CA GLN A 76 -0.81 -7.05 -6.92
C GLN A 76 -1.68 -6.89 -5.66
N VAL A 77 -2.52 -7.87 -5.39
CA VAL A 77 -3.34 -7.85 -4.18
C VAL A 77 -2.80 -8.87 -3.18
N ALA A 78 -2.49 -8.44 -1.97
CA ALA A 78 -2.10 -9.34 -0.89
C ALA A 78 -3.36 -9.92 -0.26
N PRO A 79 -3.52 -11.26 -0.22
CA PRO A 79 -4.71 -11.88 0.35
C PRO A 79 -4.84 -11.56 1.84
N VAL A 80 -6.09 -11.39 2.28
CA VAL A 80 -6.41 -11.27 3.69
C VAL A 80 -7.31 -12.44 4.05
N THR A 81 -6.69 -13.51 4.51
CA THR A 81 -7.35 -14.76 4.89
C THR A 81 -7.69 -14.76 6.37
N GLU A 82 -8.42 -15.79 6.81
CA GLU A 82 -8.64 -16.01 8.24
C GLU A 82 -7.32 -16.08 9.01
N HIS A 83 -6.32 -16.75 8.44
CA HIS A 83 -5.00 -16.84 9.07
C HIS A 83 -4.34 -15.47 9.23
N VAL A 84 -4.42 -14.61 8.21
CA VAL A 84 -3.89 -13.24 8.28
C VAL A 84 -4.59 -12.45 9.38
N LEU A 85 -5.92 -12.56 9.47
CA LEU A 85 -6.68 -11.85 10.50
C LEU A 85 -6.33 -12.34 11.90
N SER A 86 -6.20 -13.65 12.09
CA SER A 86 -5.80 -14.22 13.38
C SER A 86 -4.39 -13.81 13.78
N THR A 87 -3.46 -13.80 12.82
CA THR A 87 -2.10 -13.35 13.04
C THR A 87 -2.08 -11.87 13.45
N ALA A 88 -2.84 -11.05 12.75
CA ALA A 88 -2.95 -9.62 13.06
C ALA A 88 -3.49 -9.38 14.46
N LEU A 89 -4.50 -10.14 14.85
CA LEU A 89 -5.12 -10.00 16.16
C LEU A 89 -4.15 -10.29 17.29
N ALA A 90 -3.21 -11.22 17.08
CA ALA A 90 -2.19 -11.58 18.06
C ALA A 90 -1.06 -10.55 18.17
N ARG A 91 -0.97 -9.60 17.24
CA ARG A 91 0.06 -8.56 17.26
C ARG A 91 -0.35 -7.43 18.20
N ALA A 92 0.64 -6.80 18.82
CA ALA A 92 0.39 -5.74 19.80
C ALA A 92 0.28 -4.35 19.15
N PHE A 93 -0.20 -4.27 17.91
CA PHE A 93 -0.44 -3.00 17.24
C PHE A 93 -1.61 -2.26 17.89
N SER A 94 -1.51 -0.94 17.95
CA SER A 94 -2.62 -0.11 18.46
C SER A 94 -3.79 -0.04 17.49
N ASP A 95 -3.53 -0.24 16.20
CA ASP A 95 -4.55 -0.21 15.15
C ASP A 95 -4.63 -1.58 14.47
N PHE A 96 -5.80 -2.20 14.51
CA PHE A 96 -6.00 -3.54 13.95
C PHE A 96 -5.82 -3.56 12.43
N GLU A 97 -6.27 -2.51 11.74
CA GLU A 97 -6.11 -2.41 10.30
C GLU A 97 -4.64 -2.43 9.89
N ASP A 98 -3.80 -1.69 10.64
CA ASP A 98 -2.35 -1.67 10.40
C ASP A 98 -1.75 -3.04 10.66
N ALA A 99 -2.20 -3.73 11.71
CA ALA A 99 -1.74 -5.09 12.01
C ALA A 99 -2.11 -6.05 10.87
N VAL A 100 -3.29 -5.90 10.26
CA VAL A 100 -3.70 -6.71 9.11
C VAL A 100 -2.79 -6.46 7.91
N LEU A 101 -2.46 -5.20 7.63
CA LEU A 101 -1.55 -4.87 6.54
C LEU A 101 -0.16 -5.49 6.76
N ASP A 102 0.33 -5.40 8.00
CA ASP A 102 1.63 -5.96 8.36
C ASP A 102 1.65 -7.49 8.19
N ALA A 103 0.61 -8.18 8.67
CA ALA A 103 0.51 -9.62 8.52
C ALA A 103 0.35 -10.05 7.05
N ALA A 104 -0.43 -9.31 6.27
CA ALA A 104 -0.59 -9.59 4.84
C ALA A 104 0.73 -9.37 4.08
N ALA A 105 1.47 -8.34 4.45
CA ALA A 105 2.78 -8.05 3.85
C ALA A 105 3.79 -9.17 4.11
N GLU A 106 3.81 -9.71 5.33
CA GLU A 106 4.67 -10.85 5.65
C GLU A 106 4.29 -12.08 4.83
N LEU A 107 3.00 -12.33 4.67
CA LEU A 107 2.52 -13.50 3.94
C LEU A 107 3.03 -13.50 2.49
N VAL A 108 3.06 -12.35 1.85
CA VAL A 108 3.53 -12.23 0.46
C VAL A 108 5.01 -11.86 0.37
N SER A 109 5.71 -11.86 1.49
CA SER A 109 7.17 -11.70 1.56
C SER A 109 7.68 -10.42 0.91
N VAL A 110 7.06 -9.29 1.22
CA VAL A 110 7.53 -8.00 0.72
C VAL A 110 8.87 -7.61 1.37
N ASN A 111 9.62 -6.76 0.70
CA ASN A 111 10.88 -6.21 1.21
C ASN A 111 10.65 -5.03 2.14
N ALA A 112 9.54 -4.32 1.99
CA ALA A 112 9.26 -3.12 2.78
C ALA A 112 7.77 -2.76 2.74
N LEU A 113 7.35 -2.01 3.76
CA LEU A 113 6.05 -1.34 3.81
C LEU A 113 6.24 0.13 3.47
N ILE A 114 5.33 0.71 2.71
CA ILE A 114 5.34 2.14 2.40
C ILE A 114 4.06 2.78 2.94
N THR A 115 4.23 3.76 3.82
CA THR A 115 3.12 4.45 4.48
C THR A 115 3.51 5.88 4.81
N ARG A 116 2.51 6.79 4.86
CA ARG A 116 2.73 8.13 5.38
C ARG A 116 2.78 8.16 6.91
N ASP A 117 2.27 7.11 7.55
CA ASP A 117 2.20 7.01 9.01
C ASP A 117 3.10 5.87 9.50
N ALA A 118 4.40 6.11 9.47
CA ALA A 118 5.39 5.10 9.90
C ALA A 118 5.24 4.75 11.38
N GLN A 119 4.70 5.65 12.20
CA GLN A 119 4.52 5.40 13.63
C GLN A 119 3.52 4.28 13.91
N GLY A 120 2.52 4.12 13.05
CA GLY A 120 1.56 3.01 13.16
C GLY A 120 2.19 1.64 12.98
N PHE A 121 3.40 1.58 12.43
CA PHE A 121 4.09 0.32 12.10
C PHE A 121 5.40 0.13 12.86
N THR A 122 5.59 0.80 14.00
CA THR A 122 6.85 0.69 14.78
C THR A 122 7.11 -0.74 15.26
N LEU A 123 6.06 -1.56 15.41
CA LEU A 123 6.18 -2.94 15.83
C LEU A 123 6.39 -3.91 14.68
N SER A 124 6.38 -3.43 13.44
CA SER A 124 6.63 -4.27 12.28
C SER A 124 8.07 -4.77 12.27
N LYS A 125 8.26 -6.02 11.86
CA LYS A 125 9.60 -6.60 11.62
C LYS A 125 10.13 -6.23 10.25
N LEU A 126 9.29 -5.66 9.38
CA LEU A 126 9.67 -5.25 8.04
C LEU A 126 10.24 -3.82 8.06
N PRO A 127 11.13 -3.49 7.12
CA PRO A 127 11.49 -2.08 6.91
C PRO A 127 10.25 -1.27 6.55
N VAL A 128 10.11 -0.10 7.16
CA VAL A 128 8.97 0.80 6.93
C VAL A 128 9.50 2.13 6.43
N PHE A 129 8.96 2.59 5.30
CA PHE A 129 9.38 3.85 4.68
C PHE A 129 8.18 4.74 4.42
N THR A 130 8.40 6.06 4.51
CA THR A 130 7.50 7.00 3.87
C THR A 130 7.73 6.95 2.36
N PRO A 131 6.77 7.38 1.53
CA PRO A 131 6.99 7.42 0.09
C PRO A 131 8.26 8.17 -0.32
N ALA A 132 8.51 9.35 0.29
CA ALA A 132 9.70 10.13 -0.01
C ALA A 132 10.99 9.39 0.36
N ALA A 133 11.03 8.78 1.54
CA ALA A 133 12.20 8.03 1.99
C ALA A 133 12.47 6.82 1.10
N PHE A 134 11.42 6.13 0.68
CA PHE A 134 11.56 4.97 -0.20
C PHE A 134 12.13 5.37 -1.56
N LEU A 135 11.63 6.47 -2.13
CA LEU A 135 12.12 6.96 -3.42
C LEU A 135 13.59 7.36 -3.35
N ARG A 136 14.02 7.98 -2.24
CA ARG A 136 15.43 8.30 -2.03
C ARG A 136 16.28 7.03 -1.95
N ALA A 137 15.78 6.00 -1.26
CA ALA A 137 16.50 4.72 -1.15
C ALA A 137 16.63 4.04 -2.52
N MET A 138 15.60 4.10 -3.36
CA MET A 138 15.66 3.58 -4.74
C MET A 138 16.71 4.31 -5.57
N SER A 139 16.76 5.63 -5.45
CA SER A 139 17.69 6.46 -6.23
C SER A 139 19.15 6.23 -5.84
N ALA A 140 19.39 5.78 -4.62
CA ALA A 140 20.74 5.53 -4.10
C ALA A 140 21.34 4.19 -4.53
N ARG A 141 20.56 3.35 -5.22
CA ARG A 141 21.04 2.02 -5.66
C ARG A 141 21.94 2.10 -6.88
#